data_df66b0cfe4f8669877186bf820e9f1ac
#
_entry.id   df66b0cfe4f8669877186bf820e9f1ac
#
_cell.length_a   1.000
_cell.length_b   1.000
_cell.length_c   1.000
_cell.angle_alpha   90.00
_cell.angle_beta   90.00
_cell.angle_gamma   90.00
#
_symmetry.space_group_name_H-M   'P 1'
#
loop_
_entity.id
_entity.type
_entity.pdbx_description
1 polymer ?
#
loop_
_entity_poly.entity_id
_entity_poly.type
_entity_poly.pdbx_seq_one_letter_code
_entity_poly.pdbx_strand_id
1 'polypeptide(L)'
;KKSSGLLMSASFDHDDDKVQGGLYEMEFITSSRSYEIKVDAMTGKIISTDVDRLDNDDMADYKALKQAKIDVKQAIKIAEKQSGGRVIEVEFKNDRDYSDHATYYETDILKGNSIVWLNVDANTGSVFKNKFKK
;
A
#
# COMPACT_ATOMS: atom_id res chain seq x y z
N LYS A 1 8.67 11.99 6.97
CA LYS A 1 9.19 11.08 5.97
C LYS A 1 10.63 10.70 6.30
N LYS A 2 10.84 9.44 6.57
CA LYS A 2 12.10 8.99 7.15
C LYS A 2 13.10 8.42 6.17
N SER A 3 12.66 8.04 4.98
CA SER A 3 13.57 7.47 3.99
C SER A 3 13.38 8.18 2.67
N SER A 4 14.38 8.07 1.80
CA SER A 4 14.30 8.58 0.45
C SER A 4 13.61 7.60 -0.50
N GLY A 5 13.08 6.50 0.04
CA GLY A 5 12.47 5.46 -0.76
C GLY A 5 11.09 5.79 -1.26
N LEU A 6 10.59 4.91 -2.13
CA LEU A 6 9.23 4.99 -2.63
C LEU A 6 8.32 4.19 -1.70
N LEU A 7 7.15 4.75 -1.38
CA LEU A 7 6.18 4.05 -0.55
C LEU A 7 5.52 2.96 -1.39
N MET A 8 5.62 1.72 -0.92
CA MET A 8 5.12 0.56 -1.62
C MET A 8 3.82 0.03 -1.03
N SER A 9 3.67 0.12 0.28
CA SER A 9 2.46 -0.33 0.95
C SER A 9 2.24 0.44 2.23
N ALA A 10 0.99 0.46 2.69
CA ALA A 10 0.62 1.05 3.97
C ALA A 10 -0.61 0.34 4.48
N SER A 11 -0.66 0.09 5.79
CA SER A 11 -1.84 -0.50 6.43
C SER A 11 -2.04 0.09 7.81
N PHE A 12 -3.29 0.07 8.26
CA PHE A 12 -3.67 0.48 9.60
C PHE A 12 -4.28 -0.70 10.33
N ASP A 13 -3.75 -1.03 11.49
CA ASP A 13 -4.24 -2.11 12.34
C ASP A 13 -4.61 -1.52 13.71
N HIS A 14 -5.89 -1.40 13.98
CA HIS A 14 -6.36 -0.83 15.24
C HIS A 14 -6.51 -1.89 16.35
N ASP A 15 -6.34 -3.16 15.99
CA ASP A 15 -6.48 -4.28 16.94
C ASP A 15 -5.17 -4.80 17.47
N ASP A 16 -4.07 -4.09 17.22
CA ASP A 16 -2.76 -4.51 17.70
C ASP A 16 -2.70 -4.43 19.23
N ASP A 17 -2.42 -5.56 19.87
CA ASP A 17 -2.38 -5.65 21.32
C ASP A 17 -1.24 -4.86 21.96
N LYS A 18 -0.20 -4.57 21.19
CA LYS A 18 1.00 -3.91 21.70
C LYS A 18 0.90 -2.39 21.67
N VAL A 19 -0.02 -1.85 20.88
CA VAL A 19 -0.12 -0.42 20.68
C VAL A 19 -1.57 0.02 20.83
N GLN A 20 -1.83 0.73 21.89
CA GLN A 20 -3.16 1.28 22.13
C GLN A 20 -3.46 2.36 21.09
N GLY A 21 -4.61 2.32 20.46
CA GLY A 21 -5.00 3.30 19.47
C GLY A 21 -4.65 2.95 18.05
N GLY A 22 -3.93 1.84 17.86
CA GLY A 22 -3.64 1.33 16.53
C GLY A 22 -2.22 1.54 16.05
N LEU A 23 -1.91 0.89 14.97
CA LEU A 23 -0.57 0.81 14.41
C LEU A 23 -0.64 1.03 12.91
N TYR A 24 0.23 1.90 12.39
CA TYR A 24 0.46 1.99 10.95
C TYR A 24 1.70 1.19 10.59
N GLU A 25 1.60 0.37 9.56
CA GLU A 25 2.74 -0.30 8.96
C GLU A 25 2.94 0.24 7.56
N MET A 26 4.16 0.66 7.24
CA MET A 26 4.48 1.18 5.92
C MET A 26 5.73 0.49 5.40
N GLU A 27 5.73 0.18 4.12
CA GLU A 27 6.88 -0.39 3.46
C GLU A 27 7.39 0.56 2.40
N PHE A 28 8.68 0.89 2.48
CA PHE A 28 9.36 1.74 1.51
C PHE A 28 10.44 0.91 0.83
N ILE A 29 10.72 1.24 -0.41
CA ILE A 29 11.72 0.55 -1.19
C ILE A 29 12.64 1.56 -1.87
N THR A 30 13.95 1.28 -1.82
CA THR A 30 14.96 2.06 -2.55
C THR A 30 15.59 1.14 -3.59
N SER A 31 16.57 1.64 -4.30
CA SER A 31 17.27 0.81 -5.30
C SER A 31 18.08 -0.32 -4.67
N SER A 32 18.31 -0.30 -3.36
CA SER A 32 19.18 -1.29 -2.71
C SER A 32 18.60 -1.93 -1.45
N ARG A 33 17.55 -1.36 -0.86
CA ARG A 33 17.03 -1.82 0.43
C ARG A 33 15.51 -1.70 0.47
N SER A 34 14.89 -2.53 1.31
CA SER A 34 13.51 -2.34 1.71
C SER A 34 13.46 -1.97 3.19
N TYR A 35 12.49 -1.15 3.54
CA TYR A 35 12.30 -0.65 4.89
C TYR A 35 10.87 -0.91 5.31
N GLU A 36 10.69 -1.54 6.47
CA GLU A 36 9.38 -1.67 7.09
C GLU A 36 9.36 -0.81 8.33
N ILE A 37 8.44 0.14 8.37
CA ILE A 37 8.36 1.12 9.46
C ILE A 37 6.99 0.98 10.12
N LYS A 38 7.01 0.83 11.44
CA LYS A 38 5.79 0.77 12.25
C LYS A 38 5.68 2.05 13.07
N VAL A 39 4.51 2.65 13.02
CA VAL A 39 4.25 3.95 13.64
C VAL A 39 3.02 3.86 14.53
N ASP A 40 3.15 4.39 15.75
CA ASP A 40 2.03 4.51 16.68
C ASP A 40 1.02 5.51 16.11
N ALA A 41 -0.22 5.05 15.90
CA ALA A 41 -1.25 5.88 15.26
C ALA A 41 -1.71 7.04 16.15
N MET A 42 -1.55 6.91 17.46
CA MET A 42 -1.97 7.97 18.39
C MET A 42 -0.93 9.08 18.51
N THR A 43 0.34 8.72 18.51
CA THR A 43 1.43 9.67 18.81
C THR A 43 2.25 10.05 17.59
N GLY A 44 2.20 9.24 16.53
CA GLY A 44 3.05 9.44 15.36
C GLY A 44 4.49 9.00 15.56
N LYS A 45 4.80 8.38 16.68
CA LYS A 45 6.17 7.94 16.96
C LYS A 45 6.48 6.65 16.22
N ILE A 46 7.69 6.55 15.72
CA ILE A 46 8.18 5.33 15.09
C ILE A 46 8.47 4.30 16.18
N ILE A 47 7.82 3.13 16.07
CA ILE A 47 7.98 2.04 17.03
C ILE A 47 9.14 1.15 16.62
N SER A 48 9.26 0.85 15.33
CA SER A 48 10.32 -0.01 14.82
C SER A 48 10.62 0.31 13.37
N THR A 49 11.83 0.00 12.97
CA THR A 49 12.28 0.10 11.58
C THR A 49 13.09 -1.15 11.27
N ASP A 50 12.64 -1.90 10.29
CA ASP A 50 13.37 -3.09 9.81
C ASP A 50 13.90 -2.79 8.42
N VAL A 51 15.15 -3.20 8.17
CA VAL A 51 15.83 -2.94 6.89
C VAL A 51 16.32 -4.26 6.33
N ASP A 52 15.98 -4.54 5.08
CA ASP A 52 16.39 -5.77 4.40
C ASP A 52 17.01 -5.46 3.05
N ARG A 53 17.75 -6.43 2.54
CA ARG A 53 18.25 -6.39 1.18
C ARG A 53 17.11 -6.72 0.22
N LEU A 54 17.20 -6.21 -0.99
CA LEU A 54 16.24 -6.55 -2.03
C LEU A 54 16.57 -7.90 -2.64
N ASP A 55 15.53 -8.72 -2.86
CA ASP A 55 15.66 -9.89 -3.72
C ASP A 55 15.30 -9.50 -5.16
N ASN A 56 15.26 -10.48 -6.06
CA ASN A 56 14.97 -10.20 -7.48
C ASN A 56 13.56 -9.66 -7.70
N ASP A 57 12.59 -10.19 -6.94
CA ASP A 57 11.21 -9.70 -7.03
C ASP A 57 11.10 -8.26 -6.55
N ASP A 58 11.81 -7.93 -5.46
CA ASP A 58 11.82 -6.57 -4.93
C ASP A 58 12.42 -5.58 -5.93
N MET A 59 13.47 -5.98 -6.63
CA MET A 59 14.09 -5.12 -7.63
C MET A 59 13.15 -4.84 -8.79
N ALA A 60 12.40 -5.85 -9.22
CA ALA A 60 11.41 -5.67 -10.27
C ALA A 60 10.29 -4.74 -9.81
N ASP A 61 9.84 -4.90 -8.56
CA ASP A 61 8.82 -4.03 -7.98
C ASP A 61 9.30 -2.59 -7.89
N TYR A 62 10.56 -2.39 -7.47
CA TYR A 62 11.12 -1.04 -7.40
C TYR A 62 11.10 -0.35 -8.76
N LYS A 63 11.55 -1.06 -9.81
CA LYS A 63 11.58 -0.50 -11.15
C LYS A 63 10.18 -0.14 -11.64
N ALA A 64 9.22 -1.04 -11.40
CA ALA A 64 7.83 -0.82 -11.81
C ALA A 64 7.22 0.36 -11.05
N LEU A 65 7.45 0.43 -9.74
CA LEU A 65 6.90 1.50 -8.92
C LEU A 65 7.50 2.86 -9.29
N LYS A 66 8.79 2.88 -9.61
CA LYS A 66 9.46 4.11 -10.03
C LYS A 66 8.86 4.66 -11.33
N GLN A 67 8.40 3.79 -12.20
CA GLN A 67 7.80 4.17 -13.48
C GLN A 67 6.30 4.44 -13.39
N ALA A 68 5.68 4.07 -12.28
CA ALA A 68 4.24 4.25 -12.11
C ALA A 68 3.88 5.73 -12.10
N LYS A 69 2.77 6.07 -12.73
CA LYS A 69 2.29 7.45 -12.80
C LYS A 69 1.43 7.82 -11.60
N ILE A 70 0.92 6.82 -10.88
CA ILE A 70 0.08 7.00 -9.70
C ILE A 70 0.86 6.47 -8.51
N ASP A 71 1.03 7.28 -7.47
CA ASP A 71 1.67 6.82 -6.24
C ASP A 71 0.62 6.33 -5.22
N VAL A 72 1.09 5.86 -4.06
CA VAL A 72 0.20 5.32 -3.03
C VAL A 72 -0.82 6.34 -2.57
N LYS A 73 -0.40 7.58 -2.34
CA LYS A 73 -1.32 8.62 -1.88
C LYS A 73 -2.42 8.89 -2.89
N GLN A 74 -2.06 8.94 -4.16
CA GLN A 74 -3.04 9.15 -5.25
C GLN A 74 -3.98 7.95 -5.35
N ALA A 75 -3.46 6.74 -5.22
CA ALA A 75 -4.28 5.53 -5.25
C ALA A 75 -5.30 5.52 -4.11
N ILE A 76 -4.88 5.94 -2.91
CA ILE A 76 -5.79 6.04 -1.76
C ILE A 76 -6.92 7.02 -2.06
N LYS A 77 -6.60 8.19 -2.57
CA LYS A 77 -7.61 9.20 -2.90
C LYS A 77 -8.60 8.69 -3.95
N ILE A 78 -8.10 8.03 -4.98
CA ILE A 78 -8.94 7.47 -6.03
C ILE A 78 -9.88 6.42 -5.46
N ALA A 79 -9.34 5.49 -4.69
CA ALA A 79 -10.13 4.40 -4.11
C ALA A 79 -11.19 4.93 -3.14
N GLU A 80 -10.84 5.91 -2.32
CA GLU A 80 -11.80 6.48 -1.36
C GLU A 80 -12.89 7.25 -2.07
N LYS A 81 -12.55 8.00 -3.11
CA LYS A 81 -13.54 8.74 -3.88
C LYS A 81 -14.51 7.80 -4.58
N GLN A 82 -13.98 6.71 -5.15
CA GLN A 82 -14.79 5.76 -5.90
C GLN A 82 -15.73 4.96 -5.00
N SER A 83 -15.24 4.58 -3.82
CA SER A 83 -15.98 3.68 -2.92
C SER A 83 -16.86 4.41 -1.91
N GLY A 84 -16.47 5.62 -1.53
CA GLY A 84 -17.11 6.34 -0.42
C GLY A 84 -16.67 5.83 0.94
N GLY A 85 -15.67 4.95 0.99
CA GLY A 85 -15.16 4.39 2.23
C GLY A 85 -13.77 4.92 2.55
N ARG A 86 -13.12 4.25 3.49
CA ARG A 86 -11.80 4.64 3.98
C ARG A 86 -10.80 3.53 3.72
N VAL A 87 -9.72 3.82 3.04
CA VAL A 87 -8.67 2.83 2.77
C VAL A 87 -7.94 2.52 4.07
N ILE A 88 -7.90 1.25 4.42
CA ILE A 88 -7.18 0.76 5.60
C ILE A 88 -5.93 -0.03 5.22
N GLU A 89 -5.82 -0.44 3.97
CA GLU A 89 -4.61 -1.08 3.46
C GLU A 89 -4.46 -0.81 1.98
N VAL A 90 -3.23 -0.53 1.55
CA VAL A 90 -2.90 -0.34 0.15
C VAL A 90 -1.55 -1.00 -0.10
N GLU A 91 -1.46 -1.73 -1.22
CA GLU A 91 -0.23 -2.42 -1.59
C GLU A 91 -0.02 -2.37 -3.09
N PHE A 92 1.19 -1.97 -3.51
CA PHE A 92 1.58 -1.99 -4.91
C PHE A 92 1.80 -3.42 -5.37
N LYS A 93 1.24 -3.77 -6.51
CA LYS A 93 1.38 -5.09 -7.12
C LYS A 93 1.96 -4.98 -8.51
N ASN A 94 2.89 -5.87 -8.81
CA ASN A 94 3.48 -6.01 -10.13
C ASN A 94 3.41 -7.49 -10.48
N ASP A 95 2.29 -7.90 -11.07
CA ASP A 95 2.05 -9.30 -11.39
C ASP A 95 1.19 -9.42 -12.64
N ARG A 96 0.81 -10.63 -12.97
CA ARG A 96 0.06 -10.91 -14.19
C ARG A 96 -1.36 -11.40 -13.93
N ASP A 97 -1.88 -11.11 -12.76
CA ASP A 97 -3.21 -11.57 -12.38
C ASP A 97 -4.31 -10.90 -13.20
N TYR A 98 -4.05 -9.71 -13.73
CA TYR A 98 -5.01 -8.96 -14.56
C TYR A 98 -4.38 -8.61 -15.88
N SER A 99 -5.02 -9.04 -16.97
CA SER A 99 -4.43 -8.93 -18.32
C SER A 99 -4.15 -7.49 -18.76
N ASP A 100 -5.00 -6.54 -18.32
CA ASP A 100 -4.87 -5.13 -18.73
C ASP A 100 -4.22 -4.26 -17.68
N HIS A 101 -3.81 -4.84 -16.56
CA HIS A 101 -3.29 -4.09 -15.42
C HIS A 101 -2.10 -4.83 -14.82
N ALA A 102 -0.94 -4.69 -15.46
CA ALA A 102 0.28 -5.37 -14.99
C ALA A 102 0.76 -4.80 -13.66
N THR A 103 0.57 -3.49 -13.45
CA THR A 103 0.91 -2.84 -12.18
C THR A 103 -0.34 -2.13 -11.66
N TYR A 104 -0.61 -2.34 -10.39
CA TYR A 104 -1.80 -1.77 -9.77
C TYR A 104 -1.61 -1.71 -8.27
N TYR A 105 -2.49 -0.95 -7.61
CA TYR A 105 -2.56 -0.91 -6.16
C TYR A 105 -3.79 -1.68 -5.70
N GLU A 106 -3.57 -2.66 -4.84
CA GLU A 106 -4.64 -3.41 -4.21
C GLU A 106 -5.03 -2.67 -2.94
N THR A 107 -6.32 -2.36 -2.78
CA THR A 107 -6.79 -1.63 -1.61
C THR A 107 -7.88 -2.39 -0.88
N ASP A 108 -7.79 -2.35 0.46
CA ASP A 108 -8.85 -2.79 1.36
C ASP A 108 -9.51 -1.54 1.92
N ILE A 109 -10.82 -1.45 1.78
CA ILE A 109 -11.57 -0.25 2.10
C ILE A 109 -12.62 -0.57 3.14
N LEU A 110 -12.61 0.15 4.24
CA LEU A 110 -13.65 0.03 5.26
C LEU A 110 -14.80 0.97 4.90
N LYS A 111 -15.96 0.40 4.70
CA LYS A 111 -17.17 1.17 4.41
C LYS A 111 -18.29 0.68 5.33
N GLY A 112 -18.61 1.51 6.34
CA GLY A 112 -19.51 1.07 7.40
C GLY A 112 -18.90 -0.09 8.15
N ASN A 113 -19.61 -1.22 8.18
CA ASN A 113 -19.13 -2.45 8.83
C ASN A 113 -18.58 -3.47 7.84
N SER A 114 -18.39 -3.08 6.59
CA SER A 114 -17.99 -4.00 5.52
C SER A 114 -16.64 -3.62 4.96
N ILE A 115 -15.94 -4.61 4.42
CA ILE A 115 -14.70 -4.39 3.69
C ILE A 115 -14.98 -4.51 2.20
N VAL A 116 -14.51 -3.53 1.45
CA VAL A 116 -14.61 -3.51 -0.01
C VAL A 116 -13.20 -3.58 -0.57
N TRP A 117 -13.02 -4.40 -1.60
CA TRP A 117 -11.71 -4.56 -2.23
C TRP A 117 -11.74 -3.98 -3.64
N LEU A 118 -10.93 -2.95 -3.87
CA LEU A 118 -10.80 -2.33 -5.18
C LEU A 118 -9.32 -2.27 -5.55
N ASN A 119 -9.07 -2.32 -6.85
CA ASN A 119 -7.73 -2.13 -7.37
C ASN A 119 -7.68 -0.86 -8.19
N VAL A 120 -6.54 -0.18 -8.18
CA VAL A 120 -6.31 1.05 -8.93
C VAL A 120 -5.13 0.84 -9.84
N ASP A 121 -5.32 1.01 -11.14
CA ASP A 121 -4.24 0.88 -12.11
C ASP A 121 -3.15 1.92 -11.81
N ALA A 122 -1.91 1.45 -11.71
CA ALA A 122 -0.79 2.31 -11.30
C ALA A 122 -0.38 3.32 -12.38
N ASN A 123 -0.82 3.14 -13.61
CA ASN A 123 -0.47 4.03 -14.70
C ASN A 123 -1.61 4.93 -15.16
N THR A 124 -2.84 4.46 -15.06
CA THR A 124 -4.00 5.20 -15.56
C THR A 124 -4.89 5.74 -14.45
N GLY A 125 -4.81 5.15 -13.26
CA GLY A 125 -5.72 5.49 -12.17
C GLY A 125 -7.09 4.87 -12.30
N SER A 126 -7.34 4.02 -13.30
CA SER A 126 -8.65 3.40 -13.44
C SER A 126 -8.88 2.39 -12.33
N VAL A 127 -10.12 2.29 -11.88
CA VAL A 127 -10.52 1.43 -10.78
C VAL A 127 -11.17 0.16 -11.35
N PHE A 128 -10.76 -0.98 -10.83
CA PHE A 128 -11.35 -2.25 -11.23
C PHE A 128 -11.51 -3.15 -10.01
N LYS A 129 -12.41 -4.12 -10.11
CA LYS A 129 -12.68 -5.00 -8.99
C LYS A 129 -11.58 -6.04 -8.82
N ASN A 130 -11.29 -6.36 -7.56
CA ASN A 130 -10.39 -7.45 -7.23
C ASN A 130 -11.13 -8.78 -7.49
N LYS A 131 -10.66 -9.56 -8.45
CA LYS A 131 -11.34 -10.80 -8.84
C LYS A 131 -11.15 -11.94 -7.85
N PHE A 132 -10.24 -11.78 -6.89
CA PHE A 132 -9.94 -12.83 -5.90
C PHE A 132 -10.64 -12.60 -4.58
N LYS A 133 -11.24 -11.43 -4.38
CA LYS A 133 -11.92 -11.06 -3.13
C LYS A 133 -13.30 -10.50 -3.44
N LYS A 134 -14.24 -10.78 -2.56
CA LYS A 134 -15.63 -10.36 -2.77
C LYS A 134 -16.15 -9.40 -1.73
#